data_b2752e26c80945e8a3478d91cfac5724
#
_entry.id   b2752e26c80945e8a3478d91cfac5724
#
_cell.length_a   1.000
_cell.length_b   1.000
_cell.length_c   1.000
_cell.angle_alpha   90.00
_cell.angle_beta   90.00
_cell.angle_gamma   90.00
#
_symmetry.space_group_name_H-M   'P 1'
#
loop_
_entity.id
_entity.type
_entity.pdbx_description
1 polymer ?
#
loop_
_entity_poly.entity_id
_entity_poly.type
_entity_poly.pdbx_seq_one_letter_code
_entity_poly.pdbx_strand_id
1 'polypeptide(L)'
;MRSPSLFASAALLLALSAQAQPSKPWAPVSSTALAQDYARRGEHEKVVFLFEKLSAEEQASPAIFPVYLASLQALKKYKDAEKVAKKAVKLHPEDATNGVALGGVYKAAGDAPAADKQWNKVLAQLTPAQVLPVAADFGRRELPEWTERTYLRGRALAKNDTEYAPQLIQLYTVAQNQPQVLAETLRLLAQDEKQLPYVRNMLQNALHEEKDFDALEKQLLTTTQEHPEQAAYSELLLWLQMQRRDFGGALVQARALDRRGRSEGIRVMEVAAIAQQNKDYETAIDGFGYVAREYRGGPYYNAARQRLLQAREAQVRETYPVDVTKVRALVTEYEQLLMELGRTPETAPVLRNLANLYAFQLNDRPKAMTLLQQVIDMPRASDDVVDEAKITQGDLYILKGEPWEATLLYSQVEKSHKDAPLGYEAKLRNARLSYYAGDFKLAQSHLDILKEATTREIANDAMQLSLLIQDNTVEDTLGIGLKAYAAVEQLVFQNKIPEAIKGLDGLLEKFPGHALSDDTYYLKAQLQRRTGDFPGAIATLERITNNPKYDVLSDDALFLLARIQEEDVKDKVKAQELYNQVIVKYPGSIYVAEARKRFRKLRGDGVQ
;
A
#
# COMPACT_ATOMS: atom_id res chain seq x y z
N MET A 1 35.96 9.88 -46.49
CA MET A 1 35.85 9.43 -47.89
C MET A 1 34.46 8.85 -48.11
N ARG A 2 33.82 9.44 -49.10
CA ARG A 2 32.58 9.06 -49.80
C ARG A 2 31.25 9.34 -49.15
N SER A 3 30.71 10.35 -49.74
CA SER A 3 29.46 11.08 -49.65
C SER A 3 28.29 10.39 -50.40
N PRO A 4 27.15 11.08 -50.48
CA PRO A 4 25.81 10.55 -50.47
C PRO A 4 25.23 10.39 -51.87
N SER A 5 24.15 9.63 -51.99
CA SER A 5 23.35 9.60 -53.22
C SER A 5 21.92 10.09 -52.94
N LEU A 6 21.67 11.25 -53.50
CA LEU A 6 20.39 11.82 -53.91
C LEU A 6 19.66 10.83 -54.84
N PHE A 7 18.34 10.63 -54.63
CA PHE A 7 17.43 10.27 -55.70
C PHE A 7 16.27 11.26 -55.73
N ALA A 8 16.16 11.85 -56.90
CA ALA A 8 15.23 12.89 -57.25
C ALA A 8 13.80 12.38 -57.51
N SER A 9 12.90 13.27 -57.22
CA SER A 9 11.45 13.22 -57.50
C SER A 9 11.16 13.07 -58.98
N ALA A 10 10.25 12.16 -59.36
CA ALA A 10 9.48 12.22 -60.58
C ALA A 10 7.99 12.29 -60.24
N ALA A 11 7.44 13.48 -60.36
CA ALA A 11 5.99 13.71 -60.32
C ALA A 11 5.36 13.17 -61.60
N LEU A 12 4.57 12.10 -61.49
CA LEU A 12 3.72 11.62 -62.55
C LEU A 12 2.28 12.08 -62.26
N LEU A 13 1.85 13.12 -62.99
CA LEU A 13 0.45 13.54 -63.06
C LEU A 13 -0.32 12.49 -63.86
N LEU A 14 -1.04 11.61 -63.16
CA LEU A 14 -2.12 10.78 -63.73
C LEU A 14 -3.45 11.46 -63.43
N ALA A 15 -4.00 12.08 -64.44
CA ALA A 15 -5.41 12.51 -64.48
C ALA A 15 -6.30 11.26 -64.42
N LEU A 16 -6.79 10.90 -63.22
CA LEU A 16 -7.85 9.95 -63.05
C LEU A 16 -9.18 10.68 -63.30
N SER A 17 -9.79 10.39 -64.42
CA SER A 17 -11.21 10.65 -64.71
C SER A 17 -12.04 10.01 -63.61
N ALA A 18 -12.62 10.84 -62.76
CA ALA A 18 -13.62 10.40 -61.77
C ALA A 18 -14.86 9.93 -62.53
N GLN A 19 -14.93 8.64 -62.80
CA GLN A 19 -16.20 8.00 -63.06
C GLN A 19 -16.99 8.04 -61.75
N ALA A 20 -18.00 8.87 -61.69
CA ALA A 20 -19.01 8.84 -60.64
C ALA A 20 -19.61 7.42 -60.61
N GLN A 21 -19.21 6.64 -59.62
CA GLN A 21 -19.95 5.42 -59.30
C GLN A 21 -21.39 5.86 -58.94
N PRO A 22 -22.42 5.24 -59.50
CA PRO A 22 -23.78 5.53 -59.08
C PRO A 22 -23.86 5.23 -57.59
N SER A 23 -24.22 6.27 -56.83
CA SER A 23 -24.54 6.14 -55.40
C SER A 23 -25.47 4.94 -55.25
N LYS A 24 -25.05 3.90 -54.46
CA LYS A 24 -25.98 2.82 -54.09
C LYS A 24 -27.28 3.47 -53.64
N PRO A 25 -28.44 3.03 -54.15
CA PRO A 25 -29.71 3.56 -53.69
C PRO A 25 -29.72 3.41 -52.16
N TRP A 26 -29.94 4.53 -51.46
CA TRP A 26 -30.03 4.59 -50.01
C TRP A 26 -31.08 3.54 -49.60
N ALA A 27 -30.66 2.49 -48.91
CA ALA A 27 -31.58 1.50 -48.37
C ALA A 27 -32.60 2.27 -47.52
N PRO A 28 -33.93 2.04 -47.72
CA PRO A 28 -34.92 2.77 -46.95
C PRO A 28 -34.63 2.59 -45.46
N VAL A 29 -34.36 3.70 -44.79
CA VAL A 29 -34.16 3.72 -43.32
C VAL A 29 -35.41 3.11 -42.74
N SER A 30 -35.30 2.01 -41.99
CA SER A 30 -36.48 1.39 -41.38
C SER A 30 -37.17 2.46 -40.52
N SER A 31 -38.50 2.50 -40.53
CA SER A 31 -39.28 3.44 -39.71
C SER A 31 -38.86 3.42 -38.24
N THR A 32 -38.35 2.29 -37.75
CA THR A 32 -37.81 2.12 -36.41
C THR A 32 -36.47 2.88 -36.22
N ALA A 33 -35.55 2.79 -37.18
CA ALA A 33 -34.28 3.52 -37.11
C ALA A 33 -34.48 5.04 -37.17
N LEU A 34 -35.42 5.50 -38.03
CA LEU A 34 -35.82 6.89 -38.13
C LEU A 34 -36.45 7.40 -36.81
N ALA A 35 -37.33 6.60 -36.21
CA ALA A 35 -37.96 6.94 -34.95
C ALA A 35 -36.96 7.00 -33.78
N GLN A 36 -35.96 6.10 -33.76
CA GLN A 36 -34.87 6.15 -32.78
C GLN A 36 -34.01 7.41 -32.93
N ASP A 37 -33.77 7.87 -34.17
CA ASP A 37 -33.06 9.10 -34.41
C ASP A 37 -33.87 10.33 -33.95
N TYR A 38 -35.17 10.38 -34.25
CA TYR A 38 -36.06 11.42 -33.74
C TYR A 38 -36.13 11.42 -32.20
N ALA A 39 -36.22 10.26 -31.58
CA ALA A 39 -36.24 10.15 -30.13
C ALA A 39 -34.93 10.70 -29.49
N ARG A 40 -33.77 10.40 -30.09
CA ARG A 40 -32.46 10.93 -29.63
C ARG A 40 -32.36 12.45 -29.77
N ARG A 41 -33.04 13.04 -30.74
CA ARG A 41 -33.11 14.49 -30.95
C ARG A 41 -34.20 15.18 -30.12
N GLY A 42 -34.95 14.42 -29.31
CA GLY A 42 -36.07 14.95 -28.53
C GLY A 42 -37.33 15.29 -29.35
N GLU A 43 -37.39 14.86 -30.60
CA GLU A 43 -38.52 15.14 -31.53
C GLU A 43 -39.64 14.09 -31.33
N HIS A 44 -40.17 14.01 -30.13
CA HIS A 44 -41.09 12.95 -29.67
C HIS A 44 -42.42 12.97 -30.43
N GLU A 45 -42.92 14.12 -30.88
CA GLU A 45 -44.13 14.24 -31.70
C GLU A 45 -43.97 13.47 -33.02
N LYS A 46 -42.81 13.53 -33.66
CA LYS A 46 -42.53 12.80 -34.90
C LYS A 46 -42.50 11.29 -34.68
N VAL A 47 -41.94 10.85 -33.54
CA VAL A 47 -41.96 9.43 -33.16
C VAL A 47 -43.40 8.95 -32.99
N VAL A 48 -44.22 9.69 -32.25
CA VAL A 48 -45.62 9.34 -32.02
C VAL A 48 -46.38 9.31 -33.34
N PHE A 49 -46.20 10.30 -34.19
CA PHE A 49 -46.85 10.33 -35.54
C PHE A 49 -46.47 9.14 -36.42
N LEU A 50 -45.23 8.66 -36.34
CA LEU A 50 -44.79 7.48 -37.10
C LEU A 50 -45.45 6.19 -36.61
N PHE A 51 -45.60 6.04 -35.27
CA PHE A 51 -46.00 4.78 -34.66
C PHE A 51 -47.52 4.69 -34.36
N GLU A 52 -48.24 5.81 -34.24
CA GLU A 52 -49.70 5.79 -33.98
C GLU A 52 -50.53 5.11 -35.07
N LYS A 53 -50.00 5.07 -36.30
CA LYS A 53 -50.66 4.45 -37.47
C LYS A 53 -50.37 2.96 -37.61
N LEU A 54 -49.46 2.43 -36.83
CA LEU A 54 -49.10 1.00 -36.83
C LEU A 54 -50.21 0.17 -36.16
N SER A 55 -50.29 -1.11 -36.54
CA SER A 55 -51.14 -2.06 -35.83
C SER A 55 -50.77 -2.21 -34.37
N ALA A 56 -51.67 -2.76 -33.56
CA ALA A 56 -51.41 -2.97 -32.14
C ALA A 56 -50.29 -3.97 -31.88
N GLU A 57 -50.12 -4.96 -32.75
CA GLU A 57 -49.04 -5.93 -32.71
C GLU A 57 -47.68 -5.25 -33.00
N GLU A 58 -47.64 -4.41 -34.04
CA GLU A 58 -46.40 -3.66 -34.37
C GLU A 58 -46.01 -2.68 -33.28
N GLN A 59 -46.97 -1.92 -32.71
CA GLN A 59 -46.74 -1.02 -31.59
C GLN A 59 -46.21 -1.72 -30.34
N ALA A 60 -46.62 -2.96 -30.12
CA ALA A 60 -46.20 -3.80 -28.99
C ALA A 60 -44.91 -4.58 -29.25
N SER A 61 -44.37 -4.51 -30.46
CA SER A 61 -43.13 -5.25 -30.79
C SER A 61 -41.92 -4.75 -29.99
N PRO A 62 -40.96 -5.62 -29.62
CA PRO A 62 -39.78 -5.24 -28.82
C PRO A 62 -38.94 -4.13 -29.45
N ALA A 63 -38.96 -3.97 -30.76
CA ALA A 63 -38.21 -2.95 -31.48
C ALA A 63 -38.84 -1.55 -31.40
N ILE A 64 -40.16 -1.48 -31.27
CA ILE A 64 -40.96 -0.22 -31.36
C ILE A 64 -41.45 0.21 -29.98
N PHE A 65 -41.93 -0.72 -29.17
CA PHE A 65 -42.59 -0.45 -27.90
C PHE A 65 -41.80 0.46 -26.96
N PRO A 66 -40.50 0.22 -26.68
CA PRO A 66 -39.74 1.06 -25.71
C PRO A 66 -39.62 2.51 -26.17
N VAL A 67 -39.36 2.74 -27.45
CA VAL A 67 -39.18 4.09 -28.04
C VAL A 67 -40.52 4.84 -28.10
N TYR A 68 -41.57 4.13 -28.50
CA TYR A 68 -42.92 4.69 -28.57
C TYR A 68 -43.45 5.10 -27.20
N LEU A 69 -43.31 4.18 -26.23
CA LEU A 69 -43.74 4.43 -24.84
C LEU A 69 -42.98 5.61 -24.20
N ALA A 70 -41.65 5.64 -24.35
CA ALA A 70 -40.82 6.73 -23.86
C ALA A 70 -41.24 8.08 -24.46
N SER A 71 -41.54 8.11 -25.77
CA SER A 71 -42.00 9.34 -26.46
C SER A 71 -43.37 9.80 -25.99
N LEU A 72 -44.32 8.88 -25.77
CA LEU A 72 -45.63 9.21 -25.21
C LEU A 72 -45.51 9.78 -23.78
N GLN A 73 -44.61 9.21 -22.97
CA GLN A 73 -44.35 9.71 -21.61
C GLN A 73 -43.68 11.09 -21.62
N ALA A 74 -42.71 11.33 -22.51
CA ALA A 74 -42.06 12.63 -22.67
C ALA A 74 -43.07 13.74 -23.05
N LEU A 75 -44.06 13.39 -23.88
CA LEU A 75 -45.16 14.28 -24.25
C LEU A 75 -46.31 14.33 -23.22
N LYS A 76 -46.17 13.65 -22.08
CA LYS A 76 -47.20 13.55 -21.03
C LYS A 76 -48.53 12.96 -21.49
N LYS A 77 -48.54 12.19 -22.61
CA LYS A 77 -49.70 11.47 -23.13
C LYS A 77 -49.94 10.15 -22.39
N TYR A 78 -50.13 10.25 -21.05
CA TYR A 78 -50.17 9.08 -20.18
C TYR A 78 -51.30 8.09 -20.47
N LYS A 79 -52.50 8.59 -20.94
CA LYS A 79 -53.61 7.72 -21.30
C LYS A 79 -53.29 6.86 -22.54
N ASP A 80 -52.58 7.43 -23.51
CA ASP A 80 -52.17 6.68 -24.71
C ASP A 80 -51.01 5.72 -24.37
N ALA A 81 -50.06 6.17 -23.56
CA ALA A 81 -49.01 5.32 -23.04
C ALA A 81 -49.56 4.10 -22.27
N GLU A 82 -50.59 4.29 -21.45
CA GLU A 82 -51.27 3.21 -20.72
C GLU A 82 -51.92 2.22 -21.67
N LYS A 83 -52.66 2.70 -22.71
CA LYS A 83 -53.29 1.82 -23.71
C LYS A 83 -52.26 0.96 -24.42
N VAL A 84 -51.15 1.56 -24.87
CA VAL A 84 -50.08 0.84 -25.58
C VAL A 84 -49.41 -0.16 -24.65
N ALA A 85 -49.08 0.21 -23.40
CA ALA A 85 -48.46 -0.67 -22.44
C ALA A 85 -49.37 -1.84 -22.03
N LYS A 86 -50.70 -1.59 -21.82
CA LYS A 86 -51.67 -2.67 -21.55
C LYS A 86 -51.79 -3.65 -22.71
N LYS A 87 -51.72 -3.18 -23.95
CA LYS A 87 -51.70 -4.04 -25.13
C LYS A 87 -50.44 -4.88 -25.21
N ALA A 88 -49.26 -4.28 -24.96
CA ALA A 88 -47.99 -5.00 -24.92
C ALA A 88 -48.02 -6.14 -23.87
N VAL A 89 -48.50 -5.87 -22.64
CA VAL A 89 -48.67 -6.89 -21.59
C VAL A 89 -49.61 -8.01 -22.03
N LYS A 90 -50.66 -7.70 -22.80
CA LYS A 90 -51.63 -8.70 -23.28
C LYS A 90 -51.10 -9.52 -24.45
N LEU A 91 -50.38 -8.92 -25.38
CA LEU A 91 -49.84 -9.57 -26.57
C LEU A 91 -48.56 -10.37 -26.29
N HIS A 92 -47.77 -9.92 -25.33
CA HIS A 92 -46.51 -10.53 -24.93
C HIS A 92 -46.49 -10.85 -23.40
N PRO A 93 -47.35 -11.77 -22.95
CA PRO A 93 -47.42 -12.13 -21.54
C PRO A 93 -46.14 -12.83 -20.99
N GLU A 94 -45.32 -13.38 -21.89
CA GLU A 94 -44.01 -13.98 -21.61
C GLU A 94 -42.97 -12.93 -21.25
N ASP A 95 -43.12 -11.67 -21.68
CA ASP A 95 -42.20 -10.59 -21.38
C ASP A 95 -42.67 -9.75 -20.18
N ALA A 96 -42.21 -10.11 -19.01
CA ALA A 96 -42.57 -9.43 -17.76
C ALA A 96 -42.11 -7.95 -17.71
N THR A 97 -41.13 -7.54 -18.54
CA THR A 97 -40.65 -6.14 -18.59
C THR A 97 -41.76 -5.19 -19.12
N ASN A 98 -42.70 -5.66 -19.95
CA ASN A 98 -43.87 -4.89 -20.34
C ASN A 98 -44.76 -4.52 -19.14
N GLY A 99 -44.85 -5.41 -18.15
CA GLY A 99 -45.51 -5.13 -16.89
C GLY A 99 -44.81 -4.11 -16.03
N VAL A 100 -43.47 -4.12 -16.02
CA VAL A 100 -42.64 -3.07 -15.37
C VAL A 100 -42.88 -1.72 -16.04
N ALA A 101 -42.89 -1.70 -17.38
CA ALA A 101 -43.12 -0.50 -18.16
C ALA A 101 -44.51 0.10 -17.90
N LEU A 102 -45.56 -0.73 -17.81
CA LEU A 102 -46.92 -0.28 -17.47
C LEU A 102 -46.97 0.37 -16.07
N GLY A 103 -46.32 -0.23 -15.07
CA GLY A 103 -46.20 0.40 -13.75
C GLY A 103 -45.46 1.73 -13.81
N GLY A 104 -44.41 1.83 -14.66
CA GLY A 104 -43.68 3.08 -14.92
C GLY A 104 -44.58 4.19 -15.53
N VAL A 105 -45.56 3.82 -16.37
CA VAL A 105 -46.55 4.76 -16.87
C VAL A 105 -47.46 5.29 -15.77
N TYR A 106 -47.96 4.41 -14.89
CA TYR A 106 -48.77 4.83 -13.74
C TYR A 106 -48.00 5.77 -12.81
N LYS A 107 -46.72 5.44 -12.49
CA LYS A 107 -45.88 6.32 -11.69
C LYS A 107 -45.68 7.69 -12.33
N ALA A 108 -45.41 7.73 -13.64
CA ALA A 108 -45.25 8.98 -14.38
C ALA A 108 -46.54 9.82 -14.46
N ALA A 109 -47.72 9.13 -14.46
CA ALA A 109 -49.04 9.78 -14.40
C ALA A 109 -49.43 10.28 -12.99
N GLY A 110 -48.58 9.98 -11.94
CA GLY A 110 -48.85 10.39 -10.55
C GLY A 110 -49.65 9.37 -9.75
N ASP A 111 -49.96 8.20 -10.32
CA ASP A 111 -50.72 7.14 -9.66
C ASP A 111 -49.74 6.07 -9.09
N ALA A 112 -49.08 6.43 -8.00
CA ALA A 112 -48.15 5.53 -7.33
C ALA A 112 -48.80 4.22 -6.81
N PRO A 113 -50.04 4.25 -6.24
CA PRO A 113 -50.71 3.01 -5.82
C PRO A 113 -50.98 2.03 -6.98
N ALA A 114 -51.35 2.53 -8.15
CA ALA A 114 -51.55 1.68 -9.34
C ALA A 114 -50.22 1.13 -9.87
N ALA A 115 -49.15 1.91 -9.81
CA ALA A 115 -47.80 1.45 -10.16
C ALA A 115 -47.36 0.28 -9.25
N ASP A 116 -47.45 0.46 -7.93
CA ASP A 116 -47.09 -0.55 -6.94
C ASP A 116 -47.91 -1.83 -7.09
N LYS A 117 -49.21 -1.70 -7.32
CA LYS A 117 -50.09 -2.84 -7.59
C LYS A 117 -49.66 -3.59 -8.86
N GLN A 118 -49.30 -2.89 -9.91
CA GLN A 118 -48.83 -3.51 -11.15
C GLN A 118 -47.50 -4.20 -10.98
N TRP A 119 -46.54 -3.59 -10.30
CA TRP A 119 -45.23 -4.17 -10.06
C TRP A 119 -45.31 -5.38 -9.11
N ASN A 120 -46.15 -5.33 -8.07
CA ASN A 120 -46.40 -6.50 -7.22
C ASN A 120 -47.01 -7.68 -8.03
N LYS A 121 -47.89 -7.39 -9.01
CA LYS A 121 -48.39 -8.40 -9.92
C LYS A 121 -47.28 -9.03 -10.77
N VAL A 122 -46.36 -8.22 -11.31
CA VAL A 122 -45.18 -8.72 -12.04
C VAL A 122 -44.35 -9.65 -11.15
N LEU A 123 -43.99 -9.23 -9.92
CA LEU A 123 -43.19 -10.04 -9.01
C LEU A 123 -43.89 -11.35 -8.61
N ALA A 124 -45.22 -11.32 -8.45
CA ALA A 124 -46.00 -12.53 -8.10
C ALA A 124 -45.97 -13.60 -9.22
N GLN A 125 -45.93 -13.15 -10.49
CA GLN A 125 -45.92 -14.02 -11.65
C GLN A 125 -44.54 -14.30 -12.23
N LEU A 126 -43.48 -13.79 -11.59
CA LEU A 126 -42.09 -13.85 -12.05
C LEU A 126 -41.61 -15.32 -12.14
N THR A 127 -40.97 -15.63 -13.27
CA THR A 127 -40.26 -16.91 -13.46
C THR A 127 -38.76 -16.73 -13.28
N PRO A 128 -37.99 -17.80 -13.00
CA PRO A 128 -36.53 -17.70 -12.83
C PRO A 128 -35.80 -17.03 -14.00
N ALA A 129 -36.22 -17.30 -15.24
CA ALA A 129 -35.62 -16.72 -16.44
C ALA A 129 -35.87 -15.21 -16.58
N GLN A 130 -36.92 -14.70 -15.95
CA GLN A 130 -37.30 -13.29 -16.04
C GLN A 130 -36.66 -12.41 -14.96
N VAL A 131 -36.01 -12.98 -13.94
CA VAL A 131 -35.46 -12.22 -12.80
C VAL A 131 -34.44 -11.17 -13.26
N LEU A 132 -33.45 -11.57 -14.03
CA LEU A 132 -32.39 -10.66 -14.47
C LEU A 132 -32.93 -9.52 -15.39
N PRO A 133 -33.70 -9.80 -16.45
CA PRO A 133 -34.24 -8.74 -17.30
C PRO A 133 -35.19 -7.79 -16.55
N VAL A 134 -36.01 -8.28 -15.65
CA VAL A 134 -36.95 -7.46 -14.84
C VAL A 134 -36.18 -6.59 -13.85
N ALA A 135 -35.19 -7.15 -13.13
CA ALA A 135 -34.33 -6.38 -12.23
C ALA A 135 -33.55 -5.30 -12.97
N ALA A 136 -33.00 -5.62 -14.16
CA ALA A 136 -32.31 -4.67 -14.99
C ALA A 136 -33.22 -3.52 -15.47
N ASP A 137 -34.50 -3.82 -15.76
CA ASP A 137 -35.46 -2.78 -16.17
C ASP A 137 -35.83 -1.86 -14.99
N PHE A 138 -36.02 -2.40 -13.79
CA PHE A 138 -36.20 -1.59 -12.60
C PHE A 138 -34.96 -0.72 -12.32
N GLY A 139 -33.74 -1.29 -12.47
CA GLY A 139 -32.49 -0.54 -12.32
C GLY A 139 -32.37 0.62 -13.30
N ARG A 140 -32.68 0.43 -14.59
CA ARG A 140 -32.69 1.50 -15.59
C ARG A 140 -33.68 2.62 -15.28
N ARG A 141 -34.75 2.32 -14.54
CA ARG A 141 -35.77 3.28 -14.11
C ARG A 141 -35.46 3.92 -12.75
N GLU A 142 -34.26 3.67 -12.20
CA GLU A 142 -33.83 4.17 -10.88
C GLU A 142 -34.81 3.80 -9.75
N LEU A 143 -35.21 2.52 -9.73
CA LEU A 143 -36.10 1.93 -8.75
C LEU A 143 -35.36 0.85 -7.92
N PRO A 144 -34.40 1.22 -7.05
CA PRO A 144 -33.54 0.26 -6.34
C PRO A 144 -34.33 -0.68 -5.43
N GLU A 145 -35.39 -0.21 -4.77
CA GLU A 145 -36.25 -1.03 -3.92
C GLU A 145 -36.91 -2.17 -4.73
N TRP A 146 -37.40 -1.87 -5.93
CA TRP A 146 -38.03 -2.89 -6.78
C TRP A 146 -36.99 -3.81 -7.42
N THR A 147 -35.79 -3.32 -7.69
CA THR A 147 -34.65 -4.14 -8.13
C THR A 147 -34.29 -5.17 -7.05
N GLU A 148 -34.15 -4.71 -5.81
CA GLU A 148 -33.91 -5.57 -4.64
C GLU A 148 -34.98 -6.64 -4.49
N ARG A 149 -36.26 -6.23 -4.45
CA ARG A 149 -37.40 -7.14 -4.32
C ARG A 149 -37.45 -8.18 -5.44
N THR A 150 -37.02 -7.81 -6.65
CA THR A 150 -36.94 -8.73 -7.79
C THR A 150 -35.88 -9.80 -7.56
N TYR A 151 -34.67 -9.44 -7.11
CA TYR A 151 -33.62 -10.41 -6.78
C TYR A 151 -34.01 -11.29 -5.60
N LEU A 152 -34.61 -10.74 -4.55
CA LEU A 152 -35.09 -11.51 -3.40
C LEU A 152 -36.21 -12.49 -3.79
N ARG A 153 -37.11 -12.08 -4.70
CA ARG A 153 -38.11 -12.97 -5.28
C ARG A 153 -37.48 -14.09 -6.10
N GLY A 154 -36.45 -13.76 -6.90
CA GLY A 154 -35.67 -14.72 -7.68
C GLY A 154 -34.98 -15.76 -6.79
N ARG A 155 -34.39 -15.31 -5.67
CA ARG A 155 -33.79 -16.17 -4.63
C ARG A 155 -34.82 -17.18 -4.07
N ALA A 156 -35.99 -16.70 -3.75
CA ALA A 156 -37.08 -17.57 -3.25
C ALA A 156 -37.53 -18.57 -4.30
N LEU A 157 -37.57 -18.21 -5.60
CA LEU A 157 -37.90 -19.11 -6.69
C LEU A 157 -36.83 -20.17 -6.93
N ALA A 158 -35.56 -19.80 -6.82
CA ALA A 158 -34.42 -20.70 -6.94
C ALA A 158 -34.23 -21.60 -5.72
N LYS A 159 -34.87 -21.30 -4.60
CA LYS A 159 -34.66 -21.94 -3.28
C LYS A 159 -33.17 -21.97 -2.89
N ASN A 160 -32.48 -20.90 -3.21
CA ASN A 160 -31.06 -20.74 -2.95
C ASN A 160 -30.85 -19.37 -2.32
N ASP A 161 -30.41 -19.32 -1.07
CA ASP A 161 -30.26 -18.08 -0.29
C ASP A 161 -29.09 -17.20 -0.74
N THR A 162 -28.20 -17.70 -1.58
CA THR A 162 -27.08 -16.94 -2.15
C THR A 162 -27.28 -16.61 -3.63
N GLU A 163 -28.37 -17.06 -4.25
CA GLU A 163 -28.70 -16.68 -5.61
C GLU A 163 -28.78 -15.15 -5.72
N TYR A 164 -28.24 -14.58 -6.75
CA TYR A 164 -28.13 -13.11 -6.96
C TYR A 164 -27.37 -12.34 -5.86
N ALA A 165 -26.57 -13.00 -5.00
CA ALA A 165 -25.78 -12.30 -3.99
C ALA A 165 -24.82 -11.26 -4.60
N PRO A 166 -24.07 -11.51 -5.70
CA PRO A 166 -23.23 -10.50 -6.35
C PRO A 166 -24.00 -9.26 -6.77
N GLN A 167 -25.20 -9.43 -7.32
CA GLN A 167 -26.04 -8.33 -7.79
C GLN A 167 -26.61 -7.51 -6.62
N LEU A 168 -27.00 -8.18 -5.55
CA LEU A 168 -27.46 -7.53 -4.32
C LEU A 168 -26.33 -6.78 -3.64
N ILE A 169 -25.13 -7.35 -3.54
CA ILE A 169 -23.95 -6.67 -3.00
C ILE A 169 -23.66 -5.40 -3.81
N GLN A 170 -23.66 -5.48 -5.13
CA GLN A 170 -23.47 -4.32 -5.99
C GLN A 170 -24.55 -3.25 -5.76
N LEU A 171 -25.82 -3.66 -5.69
CA LEU A 171 -26.95 -2.74 -5.43
C LEU A 171 -26.78 -2.03 -4.08
N TYR A 172 -26.46 -2.77 -3.01
CA TYR A 172 -26.26 -2.23 -1.67
C TYR A 172 -25.00 -1.36 -1.57
N THR A 173 -23.95 -1.68 -2.32
CA THR A 173 -22.73 -0.84 -2.37
C THR A 173 -23.04 0.51 -2.98
N VAL A 174 -23.78 0.55 -4.12
CA VAL A 174 -24.22 1.81 -4.75
C VAL A 174 -25.14 2.61 -3.82
N ALA A 175 -26.02 1.91 -3.08
CA ALA A 175 -26.93 2.52 -2.11
C ALA A 175 -26.24 2.91 -0.79
N GLN A 176 -24.93 2.67 -0.63
CA GLN A 176 -24.17 2.86 0.61
C GLN A 176 -24.79 2.16 1.84
N ASN A 177 -25.45 1.02 1.60
CA ASN A 177 -26.08 0.21 2.65
C ASN A 177 -25.11 -0.88 3.13
N GLN A 178 -24.07 -0.45 3.89
CA GLN A 178 -23.02 -1.34 4.39
C GLN A 178 -23.53 -2.55 5.19
N PRO A 179 -24.54 -2.45 6.08
CA PRO A 179 -25.05 -3.61 6.80
C PRO A 179 -25.53 -4.74 5.88
N GLN A 180 -26.18 -4.40 4.77
CA GLN A 180 -26.66 -5.40 3.81
C GLN A 180 -25.51 -5.96 2.95
N VAL A 181 -24.51 -5.12 2.58
CA VAL A 181 -23.28 -5.60 1.90
C VAL A 181 -22.61 -6.67 2.75
N LEU A 182 -22.41 -6.41 4.04
CA LEU A 182 -21.78 -7.36 4.97
C LEU A 182 -22.61 -8.63 5.12
N ALA A 183 -23.93 -8.50 5.32
CA ALA A 183 -24.81 -9.65 5.49
C ALA A 183 -24.80 -10.57 4.26
N GLU A 184 -24.88 -10.02 3.05
CA GLU A 184 -24.85 -10.80 1.82
C GLU A 184 -23.48 -11.47 1.58
N THR A 185 -22.41 -10.75 1.90
CA THR A 185 -21.03 -11.23 1.75
C THR A 185 -20.77 -12.41 2.69
N LEU A 186 -21.17 -12.31 3.97
CA LEU A 186 -21.01 -13.40 4.93
C LEU A 186 -21.93 -14.58 4.62
N ARG A 187 -23.13 -14.34 4.10
CA ARG A 187 -24.03 -15.41 3.65
C ARG A 187 -23.42 -16.22 2.51
N LEU A 188 -22.76 -15.53 1.55
CA LEU A 188 -22.07 -16.20 0.45
C LEU A 188 -20.95 -17.09 0.97
N LEU A 189 -20.16 -16.58 1.92
CA LEU A 189 -19.05 -17.31 2.54
C LEU A 189 -19.53 -18.50 3.39
N ALA A 190 -20.68 -18.36 4.06
CA ALA A 190 -21.29 -19.41 4.86
C ALA A 190 -21.70 -20.64 4.02
N GLN A 191 -22.12 -20.41 2.77
CA GLN A 191 -22.54 -21.48 1.88
C GLN A 191 -21.35 -22.18 1.20
N ASP A 192 -20.32 -21.44 0.85
CA ASP A 192 -19.14 -21.99 0.16
C ASP A 192 -17.88 -21.23 0.56
N GLU A 193 -17.04 -21.84 1.39
CA GLU A 193 -15.76 -21.28 1.82
C GLU A 193 -14.79 -20.98 0.67
N LYS A 194 -14.95 -21.62 -0.49
CA LYS A 194 -14.14 -21.36 -1.69
C LYS A 194 -14.39 -19.95 -2.27
N GLN A 195 -15.47 -19.31 -1.89
CA GLN A 195 -15.78 -17.94 -2.27
C GLN A 195 -14.91 -16.89 -1.53
N LEU A 196 -14.07 -17.28 -0.57
CA LEU A 196 -13.25 -16.36 0.21
C LEU A 196 -12.44 -15.35 -0.63
N PRO A 197 -11.74 -15.73 -1.73
CA PRO A 197 -11.03 -14.76 -2.55
C PRO A 197 -11.96 -13.74 -3.21
N TYR A 198 -13.14 -14.20 -3.67
CA TYR A 198 -14.16 -13.32 -4.26
C TYR A 198 -14.73 -12.36 -3.21
N VAL A 199 -15.05 -12.88 -2.02
CA VAL A 199 -15.53 -12.11 -0.86
C VAL A 199 -14.53 -11.03 -0.46
N ARG A 200 -13.24 -11.34 -0.38
CA ARG A 200 -12.18 -10.35 -0.08
C ARG A 200 -12.15 -9.23 -1.10
N ASN A 201 -12.23 -9.55 -2.39
CA ASN A 201 -12.26 -8.56 -3.45
C ASN A 201 -13.49 -7.64 -3.35
N MET A 202 -14.66 -8.22 -3.12
CA MET A 202 -15.91 -7.46 -2.93
C MET A 202 -15.82 -6.50 -1.75
N LEU A 203 -15.33 -6.97 -0.59
CA LEU A 203 -15.16 -6.14 0.59
C LEU A 203 -14.12 -5.04 0.39
N GLN A 204 -13.02 -5.34 -0.29
CA GLN A 204 -12.00 -4.34 -0.61
C GLN A 204 -12.54 -3.17 -1.45
N ASN A 205 -13.52 -3.44 -2.32
CA ASN A 205 -14.19 -2.44 -3.13
C ASN A 205 -15.38 -1.74 -2.42
N ALA A 206 -15.90 -2.34 -1.36
CA ALA A 206 -17.08 -1.82 -0.66
C ALA A 206 -16.73 -1.03 0.61
N LEU A 207 -15.61 -1.36 1.27
CA LEU A 207 -15.21 -0.74 2.54
C LEU A 207 -14.32 0.47 2.27
N HIS A 208 -14.78 1.65 2.66
CA HIS A 208 -14.04 2.91 2.43
C HIS A 208 -13.85 3.72 3.71
N GLU A 209 -14.75 3.59 4.67
CA GLU A 209 -14.71 4.33 5.92
C GLU A 209 -14.33 3.41 7.09
N GLU A 210 -13.68 3.97 8.09
CA GLU A 210 -13.24 3.22 9.27
C GLU A 210 -14.39 2.49 9.99
N LYS A 211 -15.55 3.15 10.09
CA LYS A 211 -16.75 2.54 10.67
C LYS A 211 -17.20 1.25 9.96
N ASP A 212 -16.89 1.12 8.64
CA ASP A 212 -17.26 -0.07 7.87
C ASP A 212 -16.37 -1.25 8.25
N PHE A 213 -15.07 -0.97 8.43
CA PHE A 213 -14.09 -1.97 8.92
C PHE A 213 -14.44 -2.41 10.35
N ASP A 214 -14.82 -1.47 11.22
CA ASP A 214 -15.24 -1.80 12.60
C ASP A 214 -16.49 -2.68 12.63
N ALA A 215 -17.48 -2.36 11.80
CA ALA A 215 -18.69 -3.14 11.70
C ALA A 215 -18.41 -4.56 11.22
N LEU A 216 -17.57 -4.72 10.20
CA LEU A 216 -17.15 -6.02 9.69
C LEU A 216 -16.36 -6.80 10.74
N GLU A 217 -15.39 -6.17 11.41
CA GLU A 217 -14.58 -6.83 12.43
C GLU A 217 -15.44 -7.35 13.58
N LYS A 218 -16.32 -6.49 14.10
CA LYS A 218 -17.24 -6.88 15.17
C LYS A 218 -18.12 -8.07 14.75
N GLN A 219 -18.65 -8.05 13.54
CA GLN A 219 -19.48 -9.14 13.03
C GLN A 219 -18.66 -10.41 12.85
N LEU A 220 -17.44 -10.33 12.28
CA LEU A 220 -16.57 -11.50 12.10
C LEU A 220 -16.12 -12.09 13.43
N LEU A 221 -15.81 -11.28 14.45
CA LEU A 221 -15.48 -11.76 15.78
C LEU A 221 -16.63 -12.60 16.36
N THR A 222 -17.88 -12.11 16.26
CA THR A 222 -19.06 -12.83 16.70
C THR A 222 -19.25 -14.11 15.89
N THR A 223 -19.22 -14.03 14.56
CA THR A 223 -19.44 -15.18 13.67
C THR A 223 -18.37 -16.27 13.84
N THR A 224 -17.11 -15.87 14.05
CA THR A 224 -16.01 -16.81 14.31
C THR A 224 -16.17 -17.55 15.63
N GLN A 225 -16.79 -16.91 16.64
CA GLN A 225 -17.11 -17.56 17.92
C GLN A 225 -18.31 -18.49 17.82
N GLU A 226 -19.34 -18.12 17.05
CA GLU A 226 -20.53 -18.90 16.81
C GLU A 226 -20.29 -20.12 15.91
N HIS A 227 -19.41 -19.99 14.92
CA HIS A 227 -19.05 -20.98 13.92
C HIS A 227 -17.55 -21.30 13.91
N PRO A 228 -16.98 -21.79 15.01
CA PRO A 228 -15.55 -22.04 15.12
C PRO A 228 -15.06 -23.11 14.13
N GLU A 229 -15.94 -23.97 13.62
CA GLU A 229 -15.62 -25.01 12.61
C GLU A 229 -15.34 -24.41 11.22
N GLN A 230 -15.87 -23.24 10.89
CA GLN A 230 -15.70 -22.61 9.58
C GLN A 230 -14.42 -21.76 9.55
N ALA A 231 -13.37 -22.30 8.93
CA ALA A 231 -12.07 -21.64 8.85
C ALA A 231 -12.10 -20.32 8.06
N ALA A 232 -13.00 -20.21 7.10
CA ALA A 232 -13.10 -19.06 6.22
C ALA A 232 -13.39 -17.74 6.95
N TYR A 233 -14.12 -17.76 8.06
CA TYR A 233 -14.34 -16.56 8.87
C TYR A 233 -13.06 -16.10 9.58
N SER A 234 -12.29 -17.03 10.16
CA SER A 234 -10.98 -16.70 10.75
C SER A 234 -10.00 -16.21 9.69
N GLU A 235 -10.03 -16.77 8.48
CA GLU A 235 -9.23 -16.31 7.35
C GLU A 235 -9.61 -14.90 6.89
N LEU A 236 -10.92 -14.60 6.88
CA LEU A 236 -11.40 -13.27 6.52
C LEU A 236 -11.07 -12.25 7.61
N LEU A 237 -11.19 -12.63 8.88
CA LEU A 237 -10.82 -11.78 10.02
C LEU A 237 -9.31 -11.51 10.04
N LEU A 238 -8.48 -12.54 9.81
CA LEU A 238 -7.04 -12.37 9.66
C LEU A 238 -6.70 -11.39 8.54
N TRP A 239 -7.32 -11.54 7.36
CA TRP A 239 -7.13 -10.61 6.26
C TRP A 239 -7.51 -9.17 6.64
N LEU A 240 -8.65 -8.99 7.29
CA LEU A 240 -9.12 -7.67 7.73
C LEU A 240 -8.13 -7.00 8.70
N GLN A 241 -7.69 -7.74 9.73
CA GLN A 241 -6.74 -7.27 10.73
C GLN A 241 -5.37 -6.94 10.11
N MET A 242 -4.92 -7.71 9.12
CA MET A 242 -3.73 -7.40 8.34
C MET A 242 -3.88 -6.08 7.55
N GLN A 243 -5.04 -5.81 6.93
CA GLN A 243 -5.32 -4.54 6.25
C GLN A 243 -5.29 -3.35 7.21
N ARG A 244 -5.81 -3.54 8.40
CA ARG A 244 -5.82 -2.52 9.48
C ARG A 244 -4.48 -2.38 10.20
N ARG A 245 -3.49 -3.20 9.88
CA ARG A 245 -2.21 -3.33 10.59
C ARG A 245 -2.36 -3.70 12.08
N ASP A 246 -3.46 -4.34 12.43
CA ASP A 246 -3.60 -5.02 13.71
C ASP A 246 -2.92 -6.41 13.64
N PHE A 247 -1.61 -6.39 13.72
CA PHE A 247 -0.83 -7.62 13.60
C PHE A 247 -1.01 -8.54 14.82
N GLY A 248 -1.29 -7.97 15.99
CA GLY A 248 -1.58 -8.73 17.20
C GLY A 248 -2.86 -9.56 17.05
N GLY A 249 -3.96 -8.93 16.62
CA GLY A 249 -5.20 -9.62 16.30
C GLY A 249 -5.01 -10.67 15.20
N ALA A 250 -4.34 -10.31 14.11
CA ALA A 250 -4.02 -11.23 13.02
C ALA A 250 -3.24 -12.46 13.49
N LEU A 251 -2.29 -12.29 14.42
CA LEU A 251 -1.51 -13.39 15.00
C LEU A 251 -2.38 -14.36 15.79
N VAL A 252 -3.40 -13.86 16.50
CA VAL A 252 -4.38 -14.71 17.22
C VAL A 252 -5.13 -15.61 16.23
N GLN A 253 -5.62 -15.04 15.11
CA GLN A 253 -6.31 -15.82 14.08
C GLN A 253 -5.36 -16.81 13.38
N ALA A 254 -4.14 -16.37 13.06
CA ALA A 254 -3.12 -17.24 12.45
C ALA A 254 -2.84 -18.48 13.32
N ARG A 255 -2.72 -18.32 14.64
CA ARG A 255 -2.54 -19.43 15.59
C ARG A 255 -3.76 -20.35 15.67
N ALA A 256 -4.96 -19.77 15.64
CA ALA A 256 -6.19 -20.57 15.66
C ALA A 256 -6.30 -21.43 14.39
N LEU A 257 -6.01 -20.85 13.25
CA LEU A 257 -5.99 -21.55 11.95
C LEU A 257 -4.89 -22.61 11.90
N ASP A 258 -3.71 -22.30 12.42
CA ASP A 258 -2.57 -23.22 12.48
C ASP A 258 -2.89 -24.47 13.32
N ARG A 259 -3.45 -24.29 14.51
CA ARG A 259 -3.87 -25.41 15.39
C ARG A 259 -4.90 -26.30 14.73
N ARG A 260 -5.83 -25.72 13.97
CA ARG A 260 -6.90 -26.43 13.26
C ARG A 260 -6.37 -27.19 12.04
N GLY A 261 -5.58 -26.51 11.20
CA GLY A 261 -5.07 -27.03 9.94
C GLY A 261 -3.79 -27.84 10.07
N ARG A 262 -3.14 -27.84 11.23
CA ARG A 262 -1.80 -28.41 11.47
C ARG A 262 -0.79 -27.95 10.41
N SER A 263 -0.77 -26.64 10.15
CA SER A 263 0.02 -26.02 9.09
C SER A 263 1.50 -25.76 9.50
N GLU A 264 1.94 -26.39 10.59
CA GLU A 264 3.32 -26.35 11.08
C GLU A 264 3.86 -24.93 11.32
N GLY A 265 2.95 -23.96 11.54
CA GLY A 265 3.28 -22.59 11.88
C GLY A 265 3.52 -21.66 10.69
N ILE A 266 3.32 -22.10 9.43
CA ILE A 266 3.62 -21.26 8.25
C ILE A 266 2.88 -19.93 8.26
N ARG A 267 1.57 -19.93 8.58
CA ARG A 267 0.75 -18.70 8.64
C ARG A 267 1.19 -17.76 9.76
N VAL A 268 1.59 -18.33 10.89
CA VAL A 268 2.13 -17.57 12.01
C VAL A 268 3.46 -16.91 11.63
N MET A 269 4.32 -17.63 10.89
CA MET A 269 5.56 -17.08 10.34
C MET A 269 5.32 -15.93 9.38
N GLU A 270 4.31 -16.03 8.52
CA GLU A 270 3.95 -14.98 7.57
C GLU A 270 3.48 -13.70 8.27
N VAL A 271 2.55 -13.81 9.23
CA VAL A 271 2.07 -12.67 10.03
C VAL A 271 3.21 -12.04 10.80
N ALA A 272 4.03 -12.84 11.48
CA ALA A 272 5.18 -12.37 12.26
C ALA A 272 6.21 -11.64 11.37
N ALA A 273 6.44 -12.12 10.13
CA ALA A 273 7.35 -11.49 9.20
C ALA A 273 6.84 -10.11 8.75
N ILE A 274 5.55 -10.00 8.47
CA ILE A 274 4.93 -8.71 8.09
C ILE A 274 4.91 -7.75 9.27
N ALA A 275 4.62 -8.23 10.49
CA ALA A 275 4.72 -7.44 11.71
C ALA A 275 6.14 -6.88 11.90
N GLN A 276 7.18 -7.71 11.72
CA GLN A 276 8.58 -7.30 11.79
C GLN A 276 8.91 -6.20 10.76
N GLN A 277 8.46 -6.35 9.50
CA GLN A 277 8.66 -5.35 8.45
C GLN A 277 7.98 -4.01 8.78
N ASN A 278 6.86 -4.05 9.49
CA ASN A 278 6.14 -2.87 9.96
C ASN A 278 6.61 -2.37 11.34
N LYS A 279 7.73 -2.91 11.87
CA LYS A 279 8.32 -2.53 13.15
C LYS A 279 7.48 -2.87 14.39
N ASP A 280 6.48 -3.72 14.22
CA ASP A 280 5.77 -4.34 15.35
C ASP A 280 6.58 -5.56 15.84
N TYR A 281 7.65 -5.25 16.56
CA TYR A 281 8.58 -6.29 17.04
C TYR A 281 7.97 -7.16 18.12
N GLU A 282 7.04 -6.65 18.90
CA GLU A 282 6.37 -7.43 19.96
C GLU A 282 5.57 -8.59 19.35
N THR A 283 4.72 -8.28 18.38
CA THR A 283 3.95 -9.30 17.63
C THR A 283 4.88 -10.26 16.88
N ALA A 284 5.95 -9.75 16.26
CA ALA A 284 6.90 -10.58 15.54
C ALA A 284 7.62 -11.58 16.48
N ILE A 285 8.09 -11.11 17.62
CA ILE A 285 8.75 -11.94 18.65
C ILE A 285 7.81 -13.02 19.16
N ASP A 286 6.55 -12.65 19.44
CA ASP A 286 5.55 -13.59 19.91
C ASP A 286 5.20 -14.65 18.85
N GLY A 287 5.07 -14.23 17.58
CA GLY A 287 4.78 -15.15 16.47
C GLY A 287 5.93 -16.12 16.19
N PHE A 288 7.14 -15.64 16.02
CA PHE A 288 8.31 -16.51 15.81
C PHE A 288 8.58 -17.40 17.03
N GLY A 289 8.39 -16.86 18.26
CA GLY A 289 8.49 -17.60 19.50
C GLY A 289 7.47 -18.73 19.61
N TYR A 290 6.24 -18.52 19.15
CA TYR A 290 5.23 -19.57 19.07
C TYR A 290 5.70 -20.74 18.20
N VAL A 291 6.16 -20.46 16.97
CA VAL A 291 6.61 -21.52 16.04
C VAL A 291 7.84 -22.25 16.60
N ALA A 292 8.79 -21.54 17.17
CA ALA A 292 9.98 -22.14 17.78
C ALA A 292 9.65 -23.03 18.99
N ARG A 293 8.57 -22.75 19.70
CA ARG A 293 8.16 -23.54 20.87
C ARG A 293 7.28 -24.74 20.50
N GLU A 294 6.25 -24.51 19.66
CA GLU A 294 5.26 -25.53 19.33
C GLU A 294 5.74 -26.56 18.30
N TYR A 295 6.65 -26.14 17.39
CA TYR A 295 7.11 -26.97 16.26
C TYR A 295 8.62 -27.24 16.30
N ARG A 296 9.13 -27.66 17.48
CA ARG A 296 10.54 -28.01 17.65
C ARG A 296 10.93 -29.14 16.69
N GLY A 297 11.96 -28.87 15.85
CA GLY A 297 12.40 -29.83 14.82
C GLY A 297 11.52 -29.87 13.57
N GLY A 298 10.48 -29.03 13.47
CA GLY A 298 9.67 -28.87 12.25
C GLY A 298 10.41 -28.07 11.17
N PRO A 299 9.80 -27.99 9.96
CA PRO A 299 10.45 -27.38 8.79
C PRO A 299 10.78 -25.90 8.96
N TYR A 300 10.00 -25.18 9.78
CA TYR A 300 10.20 -23.75 10.02
C TYR A 300 10.95 -23.44 11.33
N TYR A 301 11.32 -24.44 12.12
CA TYR A 301 11.95 -24.25 13.44
C TYR A 301 13.20 -23.39 13.36
N ASN A 302 14.16 -23.75 12.50
CA ASN A 302 15.43 -23.02 12.38
C ASN A 302 15.20 -21.58 11.92
N ALA A 303 14.32 -21.35 10.94
CA ALA A 303 13.97 -20.03 10.46
C ALA A 303 13.27 -19.20 11.56
N ALA A 304 12.36 -19.81 12.33
CA ALA A 304 11.67 -19.14 13.42
C ALA A 304 12.66 -18.72 14.53
N ARG A 305 13.61 -19.58 14.91
CA ARG A 305 14.66 -19.27 15.88
C ARG A 305 15.53 -18.09 15.43
N GLN A 306 15.96 -18.11 14.18
CA GLN A 306 16.78 -17.03 13.61
C GLN A 306 16.02 -15.70 13.56
N ARG A 307 14.77 -15.72 13.03
CA ARG A 307 13.95 -14.50 12.93
C ARG A 307 13.52 -13.95 14.28
N LEU A 308 13.29 -14.82 15.28
CA LEU A 308 13.04 -14.40 16.66
C LEU A 308 14.18 -13.54 17.20
N LEU A 309 15.42 -13.97 17.01
CA LEU A 309 16.60 -13.21 17.45
C LEU A 309 16.75 -11.90 16.67
N GLN A 310 16.53 -11.92 15.36
CA GLN A 310 16.55 -10.71 14.53
C GLN A 310 15.49 -9.67 14.97
N ALA A 311 14.28 -10.12 15.30
CA ALA A 311 13.22 -9.24 15.78
C ALA A 311 13.57 -8.62 17.16
N ARG A 312 14.13 -9.41 18.08
CA ARG A 312 14.63 -8.93 19.37
C ARG A 312 15.78 -7.94 19.21
N GLU A 313 16.72 -8.23 18.31
CA GLU A 313 17.82 -7.32 18.00
C GLU A 313 17.32 -5.99 17.47
N ALA A 314 16.37 -6.02 16.52
CA ALA A 314 15.77 -4.82 15.96
C ALA A 314 15.05 -3.99 17.03
N GLN A 315 14.31 -4.64 17.94
CA GLN A 315 13.65 -3.99 19.08
C GLN A 315 14.65 -3.29 20.00
N VAL A 316 15.76 -3.95 20.33
CA VAL A 316 16.80 -3.37 21.20
C VAL A 316 17.50 -2.19 20.52
N ARG A 317 17.75 -2.27 19.22
CA ARG A 317 18.41 -1.18 18.46
C ARG A 317 17.55 0.08 18.33
N GLU A 318 16.23 -0.04 18.33
CA GLU A 318 15.32 1.12 18.23
C GLU A 318 15.04 1.77 19.60
N THR A 319 15.50 1.19 20.71
CA THR A 319 15.34 1.77 22.05
C THR A 319 16.55 2.61 22.40
N TYR A 320 16.36 3.86 22.77
CA TYR A 320 17.43 4.79 23.15
C TYR A 320 17.32 5.21 24.62
N PRO A 321 18.43 5.29 25.36
CA PRO A 321 19.75 4.76 24.99
C PRO A 321 19.74 3.23 24.91
N VAL A 322 20.63 2.66 24.09
CA VAL A 322 20.72 1.19 23.93
C VAL A 322 21.12 0.53 25.26
N ASP A 323 20.30 -0.41 25.71
CA ASP A 323 20.54 -1.18 26.91
C ASP A 323 21.57 -2.28 26.64
N VAL A 324 22.81 -2.05 27.10
CA VAL A 324 23.93 -3.00 26.94
C VAL A 324 23.63 -4.35 27.59
N THR A 325 22.83 -4.39 28.66
CA THR A 325 22.45 -5.66 29.33
C THR A 325 21.59 -6.52 28.38
N LYS A 326 20.64 -5.90 27.68
CA LYS A 326 19.83 -6.58 26.65
C LYS A 326 20.68 -7.05 25.48
N VAL A 327 21.66 -6.25 25.05
CA VAL A 327 22.61 -6.65 24.00
C VAL A 327 23.39 -7.89 24.41
N ARG A 328 23.90 -7.95 25.64
CA ARG A 328 24.61 -9.13 26.16
C ARG A 328 23.73 -10.37 26.25
N ALA A 329 22.46 -10.19 26.63
CA ALA A 329 21.49 -11.28 26.64
C ALA A 329 21.27 -11.84 25.22
N LEU A 330 21.12 -10.94 24.21
CA LEU A 330 21.03 -11.34 22.82
C LEU A 330 22.27 -12.11 22.34
N VAL A 331 23.45 -11.64 22.66
CA VAL A 331 24.69 -12.35 22.33
C VAL A 331 24.67 -13.77 22.88
N THR A 332 24.26 -13.96 24.14
CA THR A 332 24.12 -15.29 24.75
C THR A 332 23.11 -16.15 23.98
N GLU A 333 21.97 -15.59 23.57
CA GLU A 333 20.97 -16.32 22.80
C GLU A 333 21.48 -16.70 21.40
N TYR A 334 22.23 -15.82 20.73
CA TYR A 334 22.89 -16.13 19.45
C TYR A 334 23.91 -17.25 19.59
N GLU A 335 24.75 -17.21 20.64
CA GLU A 335 25.73 -18.26 20.93
C GLU A 335 25.05 -19.59 21.24
N GLN A 336 23.97 -19.60 22.02
CA GLN A 336 23.16 -20.80 22.27
C GLN A 336 22.57 -21.38 20.98
N LEU A 337 22.03 -20.52 20.09
CA LEU A 337 21.51 -20.99 18.82
C LEU A 337 22.59 -21.63 17.96
N LEU A 338 23.80 -21.07 17.93
CA LEU A 338 24.95 -21.64 17.21
C LEU A 338 25.46 -22.92 17.82
N MET A 339 25.32 -23.12 19.14
CA MET A 339 25.61 -24.41 19.79
C MET A 339 24.55 -25.46 19.45
N GLU A 340 23.30 -25.09 19.35
CA GLU A 340 22.18 -25.98 19.03
C GLU A 340 22.20 -26.43 17.55
N LEU A 341 22.37 -25.48 16.61
CA LEU A 341 22.25 -25.72 15.17
C LEU A 341 23.61 -26.00 14.48
N GLY A 342 24.71 -25.76 15.17
CA GLY A 342 26.04 -25.81 14.59
C GLY A 342 26.40 -24.55 13.79
N ARG A 343 27.68 -24.48 13.38
CA ARG A 343 28.19 -23.45 12.47
C ARG A 343 28.20 -24.00 11.06
N THR A 344 27.11 -23.83 10.37
CA THR A 344 26.85 -24.40 9.03
C THR A 344 26.54 -23.28 8.05
N PRO A 345 26.50 -23.53 6.74
CA PRO A 345 26.09 -22.53 5.75
C PRO A 345 24.72 -21.89 6.07
N GLU A 346 23.79 -22.67 6.62
CA GLU A 346 22.44 -22.20 6.96
C GLU A 346 22.45 -21.26 8.18
N THR A 347 23.45 -21.36 9.06
CA THR A 347 23.64 -20.51 10.24
C THR A 347 24.67 -19.39 10.02
N ALA A 348 25.26 -19.28 8.84
CA ALA A 348 26.16 -18.18 8.49
C ALA A 348 25.55 -16.77 8.74
N PRO A 349 24.24 -16.51 8.43
CA PRO A 349 23.60 -15.24 8.78
C PRO A 349 23.58 -14.98 10.29
N VAL A 350 23.45 -16.03 11.12
CA VAL A 350 23.47 -15.93 12.59
C VAL A 350 24.85 -15.50 13.09
N LEU A 351 25.92 -16.11 12.53
CA LEU A 351 27.29 -15.72 12.82
C LEU A 351 27.59 -14.27 12.47
N ARG A 352 27.15 -13.82 11.29
CA ARG A 352 27.29 -12.43 10.85
C ARG A 352 26.55 -11.47 11.79
N ASN A 353 25.29 -11.75 12.15
CA ASN A 353 24.54 -10.90 13.07
C ASN A 353 25.19 -10.85 14.46
N LEU A 354 25.69 -11.98 14.97
CA LEU A 354 26.46 -12.00 16.20
C LEU A 354 27.73 -11.13 16.10
N ALA A 355 28.43 -11.18 14.96
CA ALA A 355 29.60 -10.33 14.72
C ALA A 355 29.21 -8.84 14.74
N ASN A 356 28.06 -8.47 14.15
CA ASN A 356 27.56 -7.09 14.17
C ASN A 356 27.29 -6.59 15.61
N LEU A 357 26.73 -7.44 16.50
CA LEU A 357 26.52 -7.08 17.91
C LEU A 357 27.85 -6.84 18.63
N TYR A 358 28.84 -7.71 18.40
CA TYR A 358 30.18 -7.51 18.97
C TYR A 358 30.83 -6.24 18.40
N ALA A 359 30.74 -6.01 17.09
CA ALA A 359 31.36 -4.87 16.40
C ALA A 359 30.85 -3.52 16.89
N PHE A 360 29.53 -3.35 16.83
CA PHE A 360 28.89 -2.03 16.89
C PHE A 360 28.20 -1.75 18.24
N GLN A 361 27.81 -2.79 19.00
CA GLN A 361 27.12 -2.58 20.27
C GLN A 361 28.01 -2.83 21.47
N LEU A 362 28.92 -3.83 21.42
CA LEU A 362 29.82 -4.18 22.47
C LEU A 362 31.25 -3.65 22.27
N ASN A 363 31.54 -3.09 21.08
CA ASN A 363 32.87 -2.59 20.70
C ASN A 363 34.00 -3.65 20.80
N ASP A 364 33.64 -4.94 20.73
CA ASP A 364 34.62 -6.06 20.68
C ASP A 364 34.93 -6.38 19.20
N ARG A 365 35.69 -5.48 18.58
CA ARG A 365 36.08 -5.58 17.18
C ARG A 365 36.91 -6.81 16.83
N PRO A 366 37.91 -7.24 17.69
CA PRO A 366 38.66 -8.45 17.39
C PRO A 366 37.79 -9.70 17.29
N LYS A 367 36.82 -9.87 18.20
CA LYS A 367 35.87 -11.01 18.16
C LYS A 367 34.97 -10.93 16.95
N ALA A 368 34.48 -9.75 16.59
CA ALA A 368 33.70 -9.52 15.41
C ALA A 368 34.46 -9.90 14.14
N MET A 369 35.70 -9.44 13.97
CA MET A 369 36.57 -9.79 12.83
C MET A 369 36.75 -11.31 12.70
N THR A 370 36.97 -12.01 13.80
CA THR A 370 37.12 -13.47 13.81
C THR A 370 35.84 -14.17 13.35
N LEU A 371 34.67 -13.72 13.79
CA LEU A 371 33.38 -14.29 13.40
C LEU A 371 33.07 -14.02 11.91
N LEU A 372 33.33 -12.80 11.41
CA LEU A 372 33.17 -12.45 10.01
C LEU A 372 34.07 -13.28 9.10
N GLN A 373 35.34 -13.49 9.52
CA GLN A 373 36.24 -14.33 8.75
C GLN A 373 35.75 -15.77 8.67
N GLN A 374 35.15 -16.32 9.76
CA GLN A 374 34.54 -17.66 9.74
C GLN A 374 33.38 -17.74 8.71
N VAL A 375 32.61 -16.65 8.55
CA VAL A 375 31.55 -16.61 7.53
C VAL A 375 32.14 -16.56 6.12
N ILE A 376 33.18 -15.74 5.92
CA ILE A 376 33.83 -15.55 4.61
C ILE A 376 34.50 -16.85 4.14
N ASP A 377 35.12 -17.55 5.05
CA ASP A 377 35.84 -18.82 4.77
C ASP A 377 34.91 -20.04 4.77
N MET A 378 33.62 -19.88 5.04
CA MET A 378 32.68 -20.99 5.20
C MET A 378 32.31 -21.62 3.83
N PRO A 379 32.69 -22.89 3.58
CA PRO A 379 32.37 -23.54 2.33
C PRO A 379 30.86 -23.67 2.11
N ARG A 380 30.37 -23.36 0.93
CA ARG A 380 28.95 -23.41 0.52
C ARG A 380 28.04 -22.40 1.25
N ALA A 381 28.58 -21.45 1.99
CA ALA A 381 27.77 -20.32 2.42
C ALA A 381 27.26 -19.53 1.20
N SER A 382 26.09 -18.93 1.31
CA SER A 382 25.53 -18.11 0.25
C SER A 382 26.45 -16.92 -0.05
N ASP A 383 26.67 -16.63 -1.34
CA ASP A 383 27.49 -15.49 -1.78
C ASP A 383 27.00 -14.18 -1.17
N ASP A 384 25.68 -13.98 -1.07
CA ASP A 384 25.08 -12.79 -0.43
C ASP A 384 25.55 -12.65 1.03
N VAL A 385 25.51 -13.71 1.83
CA VAL A 385 25.91 -13.67 3.26
C VAL A 385 27.41 -13.45 3.42
N VAL A 386 28.21 -14.06 2.54
CA VAL A 386 29.66 -13.88 2.48
C VAL A 386 30.01 -12.43 2.16
N ASP A 387 29.35 -11.86 1.16
CA ASP A 387 29.63 -10.51 0.70
C ASP A 387 29.06 -9.46 1.67
N GLU A 388 27.93 -9.70 2.34
CA GLU A 388 27.47 -8.90 3.48
C GLU A 388 28.47 -8.94 4.64
N ALA A 389 29.11 -10.09 4.89
CA ALA A 389 30.18 -10.20 5.92
C ALA A 389 31.41 -9.40 5.51
N LYS A 390 31.81 -9.39 4.22
CA LYS A 390 32.90 -8.54 3.70
C LYS A 390 32.57 -7.06 3.84
N ILE A 391 31.34 -6.63 3.57
CA ILE A 391 30.91 -5.25 3.82
C ILE A 391 31.13 -4.88 5.29
N THR A 392 30.64 -5.70 6.21
CA THR A 392 30.81 -5.45 7.65
C THR A 392 32.29 -5.45 8.04
N GLN A 393 33.10 -6.35 7.49
CA GLN A 393 34.54 -6.40 7.74
C GLN A 393 35.24 -5.14 7.21
N GLY A 394 34.80 -4.62 6.04
CA GLY A 394 35.25 -3.33 5.51
C GLY A 394 34.92 -2.15 6.44
N ASP A 395 33.71 -2.13 6.99
CA ASP A 395 33.32 -1.15 8.01
C ASP A 395 34.27 -1.21 9.23
N LEU A 396 34.64 -2.40 9.69
CA LEU A 396 35.57 -2.58 10.82
C LEU A 396 36.99 -2.11 10.47
N TYR A 397 37.44 -2.26 9.23
CA TYR A 397 38.70 -1.70 8.78
C TYR A 397 38.70 -0.18 8.80
N ILE A 398 37.59 0.48 8.44
CA ILE A 398 37.47 1.95 8.60
C ILE A 398 37.60 2.33 10.08
N LEU A 399 36.94 1.57 10.99
CA LEU A 399 37.01 1.81 12.43
C LEU A 399 38.42 1.64 12.98
N LYS A 400 39.22 0.82 12.32
CA LYS A 400 40.62 0.57 12.68
C LYS A 400 41.59 1.61 12.12
N GLY A 401 41.14 2.40 11.14
CA GLY A 401 41.97 3.38 10.42
C GLY A 401 42.69 2.81 9.21
N GLU A 402 42.19 1.70 8.67
CA GLU A 402 42.76 0.98 7.51
C GLU A 402 41.80 1.10 6.29
N PRO A 403 41.63 2.29 5.71
CA PRO A 403 40.60 2.53 4.68
C PRO A 403 40.86 1.76 3.37
N TRP A 404 42.10 1.44 3.07
CA TRP A 404 42.46 0.69 1.85
C TRP A 404 41.94 -0.75 1.87
N GLU A 405 41.97 -1.40 3.01
CA GLU A 405 41.39 -2.74 3.20
C GLU A 405 39.86 -2.70 3.03
N ALA A 406 39.23 -1.65 3.55
CA ALA A 406 37.81 -1.44 3.35
C ALA A 406 37.44 -1.26 1.87
N THR A 407 38.19 -0.39 1.15
CA THR A 407 38.00 -0.17 -0.30
C THR A 407 38.14 -1.47 -1.09
N LEU A 408 39.12 -2.30 -0.74
CA LEU A 408 39.33 -3.59 -1.41
C LEU A 408 38.12 -4.51 -1.25
N LEU A 409 37.61 -4.65 -0.02
CA LEU A 409 36.44 -5.50 0.26
C LEU A 409 35.17 -4.99 -0.42
N TYR A 410 34.88 -3.69 -0.33
CA TYR A 410 33.73 -3.11 -1.00
C TYR A 410 33.81 -3.26 -2.52
N SER A 411 35.01 -3.09 -3.12
CA SER A 411 35.20 -3.25 -4.56
C SER A 411 35.04 -4.71 -5.01
N GLN A 412 35.40 -5.69 -4.15
CA GLN A 412 35.13 -7.10 -4.44
C GLN A 412 33.61 -7.35 -4.49
N VAL A 413 32.87 -6.84 -3.49
CA VAL A 413 31.40 -7.01 -3.45
C VAL A 413 30.73 -6.27 -4.60
N GLU A 414 31.15 -5.04 -4.92
CA GLU A 414 30.65 -4.30 -6.09
C GLU A 414 30.83 -5.09 -7.38
N LYS A 415 31.96 -5.77 -7.52
CA LYS A 415 32.25 -6.58 -8.72
C LYS A 415 31.45 -7.88 -8.77
N SER A 416 31.26 -8.57 -7.65
CA SER A 416 30.51 -9.84 -7.57
C SER A 416 29.00 -9.62 -7.73
N HIS A 417 28.48 -8.48 -7.29
CA HIS A 417 27.06 -8.11 -7.34
C HIS A 417 26.79 -6.94 -8.29
N LYS A 418 27.44 -6.93 -9.47
CA LYS A 418 27.25 -5.86 -10.43
C LYS A 418 25.76 -5.69 -10.76
N ASP A 419 25.30 -4.42 -10.71
CA ASP A 419 23.91 -4.02 -11.00
C ASP A 419 22.84 -4.66 -10.06
N ALA A 420 23.26 -5.14 -8.89
CA ALA A 420 22.39 -5.69 -7.85
C ALA A 420 22.42 -4.83 -6.57
N PRO A 421 21.40 -4.93 -5.70
CA PRO A 421 21.32 -4.09 -4.49
C PRO A 421 22.57 -4.10 -3.61
N LEU A 422 23.16 -5.29 -3.40
CA LEU A 422 24.35 -5.43 -2.56
C LEU A 422 25.59 -4.76 -3.18
N GLY A 423 25.73 -4.80 -4.50
CA GLY A 423 26.79 -4.09 -5.22
C GLY A 423 26.61 -2.57 -5.17
N TYR A 424 25.39 -2.08 -5.25
CA TYR A 424 25.08 -0.66 -5.05
C TYR A 424 25.37 -0.21 -3.61
N GLU A 425 25.06 -1.05 -2.61
CA GLU A 425 25.41 -0.80 -1.20
C GLU A 425 26.92 -0.68 -1.02
N ALA A 426 27.69 -1.60 -1.61
CA ALA A 426 29.15 -1.56 -1.56
C ALA A 426 29.73 -0.30 -2.24
N LYS A 427 29.17 0.08 -3.40
CA LYS A 427 29.54 1.33 -4.10
C LYS A 427 29.22 2.57 -3.26
N LEU A 428 28.08 2.60 -2.58
CA LEU A 428 27.71 3.71 -1.68
C LEU A 428 28.72 3.83 -0.51
N ARG A 429 29.20 2.71 0.01
CA ARG A 429 30.24 2.70 1.05
C ARG A 429 31.55 3.24 0.53
N ASN A 430 31.96 2.89 -0.69
CA ASN A 430 33.13 3.48 -1.34
C ASN A 430 32.96 5.00 -1.57
N ALA A 431 31.77 5.45 -1.95
CA ALA A 431 31.46 6.87 -2.06
C ALA A 431 31.60 7.59 -0.71
N ARG A 432 31.03 7.02 0.37
CA ARG A 432 31.17 7.56 1.73
C ARG A 432 32.61 7.57 2.20
N LEU A 433 33.40 6.56 1.87
CA LEU A 433 34.82 6.50 2.21
C LEU A 433 35.60 7.64 1.53
N SER A 434 35.36 7.87 0.24
CA SER A 434 35.92 9.01 -0.51
C SER A 434 35.50 10.36 0.09
N TYR A 435 34.23 10.47 0.50
CA TYR A 435 33.69 11.65 1.18
C TYR A 435 34.41 11.90 2.53
N TYR A 436 34.59 10.88 3.38
CA TYR A 436 35.32 11.00 4.65
C TYR A 436 36.80 11.39 4.45
N ALA A 437 37.40 10.92 3.36
CA ALA A 437 38.76 11.32 2.96
C ALA A 437 38.84 12.76 2.44
N GLY A 438 37.67 13.41 2.20
CA GLY A 438 37.59 14.74 1.61
C GLY A 438 37.86 14.78 0.10
N ASP A 439 37.84 13.62 -0.56
CA ASP A 439 37.84 13.51 -2.02
C ASP A 439 36.41 13.58 -2.57
N PHE A 440 35.85 14.78 -2.54
CA PHE A 440 34.45 15.00 -2.95
C PHE A 440 34.21 14.74 -4.43
N LYS A 441 35.26 14.90 -5.29
CA LYS A 441 35.13 14.59 -6.72
C LYS A 441 34.93 13.11 -6.97
N LEU A 442 35.72 12.28 -6.31
CA LEU A 442 35.61 10.84 -6.42
C LEU A 442 34.29 10.35 -5.79
N ALA A 443 33.93 10.88 -4.62
CA ALA A 443 32.64 10.61 -4.00
C ALA A 443 31.49 10.92 -4.94
N GLN A 444 31.48 12.11 -5.55
CA GLN A 444 30.44 12.53 -6.47
C GLN A 444 30.33 11.61 -7.70
N SER A 445 31.46 11.16 -8.26
CA SER A 445 31.45 10.25 -9.41
C SER A 445 30.80 8.88 -9.10
N HIS A 446 31.00 8.36 -7.90
CA HIS A 446 30.30 7.15 -7.43
C HIS A 446 28.81 7.40 -7.21
N LEU A 447 28.45 8.54 -6.61
CA LEU A 447 27.07 8.91 -6.29
C LEU A 447 26.24 9.16 -7.55
N ASP A 448 26.81 9.75 -8.59
CA ASP A 448 26.11 10.00 -9.86
C ASP A 448 25.63 8.71 -10.52
N ILE A 449 26.42 7.62 -10.41
CA ILE A 449 26.02 6.30 -10.88
C ILE A 449 24.86 5.73 -10.02
N LEU A 450 24.92 5.95 -8.70
CA LEU A 450 23.95 5.40 -7.75
C LEU A 450 22.59 6.09 -7.79
N LYS A 451 22.50 7.34 -8.25
CA LYS A 451 21.23 8.05 -8.43
C LYS A 451 20.30 7.36 -9.42
N GLU A 452 20.84 6.59 -10.36
CA GLU A 452 20.12 5.80 -11.35
C GLU A 452 19.85 4.35 -10.86
N ALA A 453 20.24 4.01 -9.63
CA ALA A 453 20.06 2.67 -9.08
C ALA A 453 18.56 2.30 -8.96
N THR A 454 18.26 1.02 -9.14
CA THR A 454 16.90 0.51 -9.11
C THR A 454 16.27 0.46 -7.71
N THR A 455 17.07 0.46 -6.65
CA THR A 455 16.59 0.49 -5.26
C THR A 455 16.43 1.94 -4.79
N ARG A 456 15.19 2.31 -4.43
CA ARG A 456 14.86 3.67 -3.99
C ARG A 456 15.66 4.14 -2.78
N GLU A 457 15.95 3.25 -1.85
CA GLU A 457 16.70 3.58 -0.62
C GLU A 457 18.12 4.01 -0.94
N ILE A 458 18.88 3.22 -1.70
CA ILE A 458 20.26 3.54 -2.07
C ILE A 458 20.33 4.78 -2.97
N ALA A 459 19.39 4.93 -3.90
CA ALA A 459 19.30 6.12 -4.75
C ALA A 459 19.03 7.39 -3.92
N ASN A 460 18.16 7.33 -2.92
CA ASN A 460 17.88 8.45 -2.02
C ASN A 460 19.11 8.81 -1.16
N ASP A 461 19.77 7.81 -0.56
CA ASP A 461 20.99 8.01 0.21
C ASP A 461 22.11 8.64 -0.64
N ALA A 462 22.26 8.16 -1.89
CA ALA A 462 23.22 8.70 -2.81
C ALA A 462 22.88 10.15 -3.21
N MET A 463 21.59 10.43 -3.43
CA MET A 463 21.11 11.78 -3.76
C MET A 463 21.35 12.75 -2.59
N GLN A 464 21.00 12.35 -1.36
CA GLN A 464 21.23 13.18 -0.17
C GLN A 464 22.71 13.53 0.03
N LEU A 465 23.60 12.53 -0.05
CA LEU A 465 25.04 12.77 0.08
C LEU A 465 25.58 13.63 -1.07
N SER A 466 25.08 13.41 -2.29
CA SER A 466 25.45 14.21 -3.44
C SER A 466 25.02 15.69 -3.30
N LEU A 467 23.79 15.94 -2.83
CA LEU A 467 23.31 17.30 -2.57
C LEU A 467 24.12 17.96 -1.45
N LEU A 468 24.38 17.25 -0.35
CA LEU A 468 25.23 17.76 0.72
C LEU A 468 26.61 18.21 0.20
N ILE A 469 27.23 17.40 -0.69
CA ILE A 469 28.51 17.77 -1.29
C ILE A 469 28.35 18.98 -2.21
N GLN A 470 27.35 19.00 -3.10
CA GLN A 470 27.15 20.06 -4.06
C GLN A 470 26.86 21.40 -3.37
N ASP A 471 25.91 21.44 -2.47
CA ASP A 471 25.46 22.66 -1.79
C ASP A 471 26.59 23.30 -0.97
N ASN A 472 27.50 22.48 -0.41
CA ASN A 472 28.59 22.94 0.45
C ASN A 472 29.94 23.09 -0.25
N THR A 473 30.01 22.91 -1.58
CA THR A 473 31.20 23.14 -2.39
C THR A 473 31.02 24.26 -3.41
N VAL A 474 29.88 24.89 -3.52
CA VAL A 474 29.59 25.99 -4.44
C VAL A 474 30.34 27.28 -4.00
N GLU A 475 30.19 27.66 -2.73
CA GLU A 475 30.81 28.86 -2.18
C GLU A 475 32.20 28.57 -1.57
N ASP A 476 32.36 27.41 -0.91
CA ASP A 476 33.65 26.92 -0.42
C ASP A 476 34.24 25.88 -1.39
N THR A 477 34.90 26.36 -2.46
CA THR A 477 35.49 25.49 -3.49
C THR A 477 36.59 24.56 -2.96
N LEU A 478 37.19 24.86 -1.81
CA LEU A 478 38.16 24.01 -1.13
C LEU A 478 37.47 23.01 -0.20
N GLY A 479 36.17 23.21 0.09
CA GLY A 479 35.36 22.36 0.92
C GLY A 479 35.87 22.24 2.36
N ILE A 480 36.44 23.31 2.93
CA ILE A 480 37.10 23.25 4.25
C ILE A 480 36.06 22.95 5.34
N GLY A 481 34.90 23.62 5.28
CA GLY A 481 33.79 23.36 6.19
C GLY A 481 33.27 21.92 6.04
N LEU A 482 33.04 21.49 4.82
CA LEU A 482 32.54 20.14 4.51
C LEU A 482 33.53 19.04 4.90
N LYS A 483 34.85 19.26 4.73
CA LYS A 483 35.88 18.32 5.20
C LYS A 483 35.84 18.14 6.72
N ALA A 484 35.66 19.25 7.44
CA ALA A 484 35.56 19.19 8.90
C ALA A 484 34.26 18.47 9.33
N TYR A 485 33.14 18.70 8.63
CA TYR A 485 31.88 17.99 8.88
C TYR A 485 32.00 16.49 8.57
N ALA A 486 32.55 16.12 7.41
CA ALA A 486 32.80 14.74 7.01
C ALA A 486 33.69 13.98 8.04
N ALA A 487 34.69 14.66 8.60
CA ALA A 487 35.51 14.08 9.68
C ALA A 487 34.68 13.80 10.96
N VAL A 488 33.72 14.67 11.28
CA VAL A 488 32.80 14.43 12.41
C VAL A 488 31.84 13.29 12.09
N GLU A 489 31.29 13.21 10.90
CA GLU A 489 30.44 12.07 10.50
C GLU A 489 31.21 10.75 10.56
N GLN A 490 32.51 10.75 10.24
CA GLN A 490 33.37 9.59 10.44
C GLN A 490 33.49 9.21 11.92
N LEU A 491 33.57 10.19 12.85
CA LEU A 491 33.52 9.92 14.28
C LEU A 491 32.18 9.31 14.70
N VAL A 492 31.09 9.80 14.15
CA VAL A 492 29.75 9.20 14.37
C VAL A 492 29.72 7.76 13.90
N PHE A 493 30.22 7.47 12.70
CA PHE A 493 30.36 6.12 12.17
C PHE A 493 31.21 5.24 13.10
N GLN A 494 32.31 5.79 13.65
CA GLN A 494 33.18 5.12 14.60
C GLN A 494 32.54 4.93 16.00
N ASN A 495 31.28 5.36 16.19
CA ASN A 495 30.59 5.37 17.49
C ASN A 495 31.29 6.19 18.58
N LYS A 496 32.10 7.18 18.20
CA LYS A 496 32.79 8.12 19.10
C LYS A 496 31.89 9.34 19.32
N ILE A 497 30.73 9.10 19.95
CA ILE A 497 29.66 10.11 20.03
C ILE A 497 30.07 11.38 20.81
N PRO A 498 30.73 11.28 21.97
CA PRO A 498 31.17 12.48 22.69
C PRO A 498 32.12 13.35 21.86
N GLU A 499 33.08 12.73 21.18
CA GLU A 499 34.02 13.44 20.30
C GLU A 499 33.32 14.06 19.09
N ALA A 500 32.33 13.35 18.54
CA ALA A 500 31.51 13.89 17.43
C ALA A 500 30.71 15.12 17.87
N ILE A 501 30.04 15.09 19.02
CA ILE A 501 29.30 16.24 19.55
C ILE A 501 30.24 17.44 19.76
N LYS A 502 31.42 17.21 20.37
CA LYS A 502 32.45 18.25 20.53
C LYS A 502 32.94 18.79 19.19
N GLY A 503 33.08 17.91 18.18
CA GLY A 503 33.46 18.30 16.82
C GLY A 503 32.41 19.19 16.18
N LEU A 504 31.11 18.87 16.36
CA LEU A 504 30.01 19.71 15.85
C LEU A 504 29.95 21.08 16.52
N ASP A 505 30.22 21.16 17.84
CA ASP A 505 30.33 22.44 18.54
C ASP A 505 31.48 23.30 17.98
N GLY A 506 32.65 22.68 17.76
CA GLY A 506 33.78 23.33 17.14
C GLY A 506 33.54 23.80 15.68
N LEU A 507 32.71 23.09 14.94
CA LEU A 507 32.26 23.51 13.60
C LEU A 507 31.42 24.79 13.65
N LEU A 508 30.43 24.83 14.54
CA LEU A 508 29.55 26.00 14.73
C LEU A 508 30.31 27.24 15.18
N GLU A 509 31.37 27.05 16.01
CA GLU A 509 32.24 28.15 16.45
C GLU A 509 33.18 28.64 15.32
N LYS A 510 33.74 27.70 14.58
CA LYS A 510 34.75 28.01 13.54
C LYS A 510 34.14 28.56 12.25
N PHE A 511 32.93 28.12 11.91
CA PHE A 511 32.24 28.48 10.67
C PHE A 511 30.83 29.04 10.96
N PRO A 512 30.73 30.19 11.65
CA PRO A 512 29.44 30.75 12.02
C PRO A 512 28.63 31.17 10.77
N GLY A 513 27.41 30.68 10.65
CA GLY A 513 26.52 30.99 9.54
C GLY A 513 26.86 30.28 8.22
N HIS A 514 27.70 29.27 8.27
CA HIS A 514 27.94 28.39 7.10
C HIS A 514 26.70 27.64 6.70
N ALA A 515 26.58 27.25 5.43
CA ALA A 515 25.45 26.48 4.90
C ALA A 515 25.20 25.17 5.69
N LEU A 516 26.26 24.55 6.23
CA LEU A 516 26.20 23.34 7.08
C LEU A 516 25.67 23.56 8.51
N SER A 517 25.22 24.77 8.88
CA SER A 517 24.87 25.04 10.29
C SER A 517 23.63 24.25 10.74
N ASP A 518 22.62 24.15 9.89
CA ASP A 518 21.40 23.38 10.16
C ASP A 518 21.66 21.87 10.16
N ASP A 519 22.45 21.33 9.20
CA ASP A 519 22.93 19.95 9.21
C ASP A 519 23.69 19.64 10.51
N THR A 520 24.56 20.57 10.93
CA THR A 520 25.35 20.42 12.15
C THR A 520 24.49 20.38 13.41
N TYR A 521 23.48 21.27 13.53
CA TYR A 521 22.53 21.26 14.63
C TYR A 521 21.67 19.99 14.58
N TYR A 522 21.19 19.60 13.42
CA TYR A 522 20.33 18.43 13.27
C TYR A 522 21.06 17.14 13.67
N LEU A 523 22.27 16.93 13.14
CA LEU A 523 23.10 15.80 13.53
C LEU A 523 23.43 15.81 15.04
N LYS A 524 23.76 16.97 15.59
CA LYS A 524 24.03 17.10 17.04
C LYS A 524 22.82 16.68 17.87
N ALA A 525 21.64 17.12 17.51
CA ALA A 525 20.40 16.74 18.22
C ALA A 525 20.11 15.25 18.15
N GLN A 526 20.35 14.62 16.99
CA GLN A 526 20.23 13.17 16.85
C GLN A 526 21.21 12.43 17.77
N LEU A 527 22.44 12.90 17.87
CA LEU A 527 23.45 12.29 18.75
C LEU A 527 23.10 12.48 20.23
N GLN A 528 22.62 13.67 20.61
CA GLN A 528 22.16 13.93 21.97
C GLN A 528 20.97 13.03 22.34
N ARG A 529 19.99 12.87 21.44
CA ARG A 529 18.90 11.91 21.63
C ARG A 529 19.42 10.48 21.83
N ARG A 530 20.39 10.07 21.01
CA ARG A 530 20.99 8.73 21.04
C ARG A 530 21.73 8.44 22.36
N THR A 531 22.27 9.47 23.00
CA THR A 531 22.94 9.35 24.31
C THR A 531 22.00 9.57 25.49
N GLY A 532 20.72 9.87 25.27
CA GLY A 532 19.72 10.12 26.31
C GLY A 532 19.70 11.56 26.80
N ASP A 533 20.47 12.47 26.20
CA ASP A 533 20.41 13.91 26.49
C ASP A 533 19.23 14.54 25.77
N PHE A 534 18.01 14.20 26.19
CA PHE A 534 16.79 14.70 25.57
C PHE A 534 16.61 16.23 25.73
N PRO A 535 16.92 16.84 26.90
CA PRO A 535 16.86 18.29 27.03
C PRO A 535 17.82 19.02 26.07
N GLY A 536 19.05 18.51 25.93
CA GLY A 536 20.02 19.04 24.97
C GLY A 536 19.56 18.91 23.52
N ALA A 537 18.99 17.76 23.16
CA ALA A 537 18.44 17.53 21.81
C ALA A 537 17.30 18.50 21.49
N ILE A 538 16.37 18.71 22.43
CA ILE A 538 15.26 19.65 22.30
C ILE A 538 15.79 21.07 22.07
N ALA A 539 16.68 21.55 22.94
CA ALA A 539 17.26 22.89 22.83
C ALA A 539 18.03 23.10 21.52
N THR A 540 18.66 22.05 21.02
CA THR A 540 19.40 22.08 19.75
C THR A 540 18.45 22.14 18.55
N LEU A 541 17.35 21.37 18.53
CA LEU A 541 16.34 21.40 17.48
C LEU A 541 15.56 22.74 17.44
N GLU A 542 15.31 23.31 18.61
CA GLU A 542 14.66 24.63 18.70
C GLU A 542 15.49 25.74 18.05
N ARG A 543 16.83 25.61 17.96
CA ARG A 543 17.68 26.53 17.22
C ARG A 543 17.42 26.49 15.72
N ILE A 544 17.03 25.32 15.17
CA ILE A 544 16.64 25.18 13.77
C ILE A 544 15.24 25.75 13.58
N THR A 545 14.25 25.26 14.33
CA THR A 545 12.83 25.57 14.14
C THR A 545 12.48 27.04 14.40
N ASN A 546 13.29 27.75 15.18
CA ASN A 546 13.12 29.18 15.52
C ASN A 546 13.95 30.12 14.64
N ASN A 547 14.78 29.61 13.73
CA ASN A 547 15.61 30.42 12.85
C ASN A 547 15.12 30.30 11.39
N PRO A 548 14.53 31.38 10.84
CA PRO A 548 14.00 31.35 9.48
C PRO A 548 15.06 31.17 8.37
N LYS A 549 16.36 31.20 8.71
CA LYS A 549 17.45 30.92 7.76
C LYS A 549 17.71 29.42 7.56
N TYR A 550 17.18 28.56 8.44
CA TYR A 550 17.36 27.11 8.41
C TYR A 550 16.08 26.40 7.92
N ASP A 551 15.56 26.86 6.78
CA ASP A 551 14.26 26.41 6.28
C ASP A 551 14.30 24.99 5.67
N VAL A 552 15.46 24.55 5.16
CA VAL A 552 15.61 23.22 4.52
C VAL A 552 15.35 22.07 5.47
N LEU A 553 15.88 22.13 6.71
CA LEU A 553 15.71 21.07 7.72
C LEU A 553 14.68 21.43 8.81
N SER A 554 13.89 22.48 8.61
CA SER A 554 12.94 22.93 9.64
C SER A 554 11.78 21.95 9.88
N ASP A 555 11.27 21.31 8.86
CA ASP A 555 10.23 20.28 9.00
C ASP A 555 10.78 18.99 9.59
N ASP A 556 11.98 18.55 9.20
CA ASP A 556 12.72 17.44 9.79
C ASP A 556 12.95 17.67 11.29
N ALA A 557 13.45 18.86 11.65
CA ALA A 557 13.73 19.23 13.03
C ALA A 557 12.46 19.29 13.87
N LEU A 558 11.38 19.87 13.33
CA LEU A 558 10.09 19.97 14.04
C LEU A 558 9.46 18.59 14.25
N PHE A 559 9.55 17.72 13.24
CA PHE A 559 9.06 16.35 13.35
C PHE A 559 9.88 15.52 14.34
N LEU A 560 11.21 15.64 14.33
CA LEU A 560 12.08 14.97 15.30
C LEU A 560 11.82 15.47 16.73
N LEU A 561 11.60 16.77 16.92
CA LEU A 561 11.24 17.38 18.20
C LEU A 561 9.91 16.80 18.72
N ALA A 562 8.90 16.68 17.85
CA ALA A 562 7.64 16.06 18.22
C ALA A 562 7.81 14.59 18.65
N ARG A 563 8.65 13.83 17.94
CA ARG A 563 8.98 12.45 18.29
C ARG A 563 9.68 12.34 19.63
N ILE A 564 10.65 13.19 19.93
CA ILE A 564 11.34 13.20 21.23
C ILE A 564 10.33 13.45 22.36
N GLN A 565 9.41 14.40 22.19
CA GLN A 565 8.36 14.65 23.17
C GLN A 565 7.43 13.46 23.37
N GLU A 566 7.02 12.78 22.29
CA GLU A 566 6.15 11.61 22.35
C GLU A 566 6.87 10.37 22.93
N GLU A 567 8.02 10.03 22.30
CA GLU A 567 8.65 8.73 22.46
C GLU A 567 9.61 8.67 23.65
N ASP A 568 10.28 9.79 23.98
CA ASP A 568 11.37 9.80 24.96
C ASP A 568 10.95 10.54 26.25
N VAL A 569 10.43 11.76 26.13
CA VAL A 569 9.99 12.59 27.27
C VAL A 569 8.61 12.17 27.78
N LYS A 570 7.77 11.59 26.92
CA LYS A 570 6.37 11.18 27.20
C LYS A 570 5.41 12.36 27.43
N ASP A 571 5.75 13.56 26.96
CA ASP A 571 4.86 14.71 26.96
C ASP A 571 3.90 14.67 25.76
N LYS A 572 2.77 14.01 25.94
CA LYS A 572 1.75 13.82 24.90
C LYS A 572 1.15 15.12 24.42
N VAL A 573 1.00 16.12 25.33
CA VAL A 573 0.38 17.41 24.99
C VAL A 573 1.30 18.20 24.07
N LYS A 574 2.59 18.28 24.43
CA LYS A 574 3.58 18.99 23.63
C LYS A 574 3.84 18.28 22.29
N ALA A 575 3.88 16.96 22.29
CA ALA A 575 4.02 16.17 21.06
C ALA A 575 2.86 16.44 20.09
N GLN A 576 1.63 16.44 20.59
CA GLN A 576 0.44 16.73 19.78
C GLN A 576 0.49 18.13 19.16
N GLU A 577 0.88 19.15 19.95
CA GLU A 577 1.06 20.52 19.47
C GLU A 577 2.07 20.59 18.32
N LEU A 578 3.22 19.95 18.49
CA LEU A 578 4.31 19.93 17.51
C LEU A 578 3.93 19.18 16.23
N TYR A 579 3.26 18.03 16.32
CA TYR A 579 2.74 17.35 15.13
C TYR A 579 1.73 18.21 14.36
N ASN A 580 0.87 18.94 15.08
CA ASN A 580 -0.04 19.88 14.43
C ASN A 580 0.72 21.02 13.72
N GLN A 581 1.82 21.51 14.31
CA GLN A 581 2.67 22.49 13.65
C GLN A 581 3.31 21.96 12.37
N VAL A 582 3.78 20.69 12.33
CA VAL A 582 4.28 20.06 11.11
C VAL A 582 3.20 20.07 10.02
N ILE A 583 1.97 19.66 10.37
CA ILE A 583 0.85 19.58 9.42
C ILE A 583 0.49 20.95 8.83
N VAL A 584 0.50 21.99 9.66
CA VAL A 584 0.04 23.33 9.27
C VAL A 584 1.13 24.15 8.60
N LYS A 585 2.35 24.16 9.17
CA LYS A 585 3.45 24.99 8.66
C LYS A 585 4.12 24.40 7.41
N TYR A 586 4.18 23.05 7.32
CA TYR A 586 4.89 22.34 6.25
C TYR A 586 3.98 21.35 5.49
N PRO A 587 2.91 21.82 4.83
CA PRO A 587 1.92 20.92 4.20
C PRO A 587 2.49 20.07 3.06
N GLY A 588 3.64 20.44 2.49
CA GLY A 588 4.39 19.69 1.48
C GLY A 588 5.42 18.70 2.04
N SER A 589 5.63 18.66 3.35
CA SER A 589 6.61 17.78 3.98
C SER A 589 6.22 16.30 3.84
N ILE A 590 7.23 15.46 3.66
CA ILE A 590 7.07 13.99 3.64
C ILE A 590 6.54 13.44 4.96
N TYR A 591 6.70 14.19 6.06
CA TYR A 591 6.27 13.79 7.40
C TYR A 591 4.79 14.07 7.69
N VAL A 592 4.08 14.80 6.84
CA VAL A 592 2.67 15.21 7.11
C VAL A 592 1.74 14.02 7.34
N ALA A 593 1.90 12.95 6.56
CA ALA A 593 1.06 11.76 6.71
C ALA A 593 1.25 11.09 8.07
N GLU A 594 2.51 10.89 8.48
CA GLU A 594 2.85 10.29 9.78
C GLU A 594 2.50 11.24 10.93
N ALA A 595 2.74 12.54 10.79
CA ALA A 595 2.36 13.54 11.79
C ALA A 595 0.85 13.54 12.04
N ARG A 596 0.02 13.45 10.99
CA ARG A 596 -1.44 13.33 11.12
C ARG A 596 -1.87 12.08 11.88
N LYS A 597 -1.25 10.94 11.56
CA LYS A 597 -1.51 9.67 12.22
C LYS A 597 -1.19 9.76 13.72
N ARG A 598 0.01 10.24 14.08
CA ARG A 598 0.44 10.39 15.47
C ARG A 598 -0.39 11.43 16.23
N PHE A 599 -0.71 12.56 15.58
CA PHE A 599 -1.58 13.59 16.14
C PHE A 599 -2.95 13.03 16.52
N ARG A 600 -3.62 12.27 15.63
CA ARG A 600 -4.91 11.65 15.89
C ARG A 600 -4.83 10.64 17.05
N LYS A 601 -3.79 9.78 17.03
CA LYS A 601 -3.55 8.81 18.08
C LYS A 601 -3.40 9.49 19.46
N LEU A 602 -2.65 10.57 19.53
CA LEU A 602 -2.44 11.31 20.78
C LEU A 602 -3.70 12.05 21.25
N ARG A 603 -4.54 12.51 20.31
CA ARG A 603 -5.82 13.16 20.60
C ARG A 603 -6.87 12.17 21.12
N GLY A 604 -6.67 10.89 20.96
CA GLY A 604 -7.63 9.86 21.35
C GLY A 604 -8.72 9.63 20.29
N ASP A 605 -8.59 10.24 19.11
CA ASP A 605 -9.36 9.82 17.96
C ASP A 605 -8.86 8.41 17.67
N GLY A 606 -9.74 7.43 17.77
CA GLY A 606 -9.37 6.05 17.49
C GLY A 606 -8.61 6.02 16.15
N VAL A 607 -7.29 5.92 16.23
CA VAL A 607 -6.46 5.59 15.07
C VAL A 607 -6.64 4.11 14.93
N GLN A 608 -7.61 3.84 14.19
CA GLN A 608 -7.90 2.51 13.76
C GLN A 608 -7.23 2.31 12.43
#